data_4a06c1636d1c3bceb4de8c79fea74481
#
_entry.id   4a06c1636d1c3bceb4de8c79fea74481
#
_cell.length_a   1.000
_cell.length_b   1.000
_cell.length_c   1.000
_cell.angle_alpha   90.00
_cell.angle_beta   90.00
_cell.angle_gamma   90.00
#
_symmetry.space_group_name_H-M   'P 1'
#
loop_
_entity.id
_entity.type
_entity.pdbx_description
1 polymer ?
#
loop_
_entity_poly.entity_id
_entity_poly.type
_entity_poly.pdbx_seq_one_letter_code
_entity_poly.pdbx_strand_id
1 'polypeptide(L)'
;IMTQTGMVKYVCKKINSPEALNQQRKITVETQKSIKPEVQKWIENEVFRGGFCVSVPCNSFCINDKVHSIDFASAYPAVMCTAIFPKGKLIKGDGSRIIELDNFMSRDDFNYKYFWNTDRLYQPYKMFLFKIKIKNVNIKTFANDNEIMYISKAKCKDVHSSSVVVNGRIISSPELITSGTELDFILMKLFYDFEIDTIIDEYVPTKIGRLSEYKILSISKFAVEKEAFKKLENSCDSYTSFINKCNEKIVNELTYGDVFKSTNVEITDNMQHIKDVCHTYLMSAKGKLNAQYGIGVQHQFQQQITYNNYKFDIDENEKLNWNKNENYLQGIYITAHTRFRLLLMALHLINNNFDIIYFDTDSIKLRGNKEELFTILNDWNSKIEILRNRVKNKYYENNLFISNFGNFDYEGTYDYFITHGSKRYVTVTNDKCSCTISGVNKKANSSGATLFYKKYGLEKLYYYWCGLNTLFDYPLSKRSINFIPDRPMLIDTYVIDDNGKRCHIHQNSCEGISEKDCGYLLSSYDNPYHSLIRWYYYCTIAGNKKHTFKICMKPHSIVIDNPVYDDDGYLISGDIRVEDGYVINKYAEKMLSK
;
A
#
# COMPACT_ATOMS: atom_id res chain seq x y z
N ILE A 1 -11.80 -23.36 3.74
CA ILE A 1 -11.15 -22.22 4.44
C ILE A 1 -11.58 -20.95 3.72
N MET A 2 -12.20 -20.04 4.45
CA MET A 2 -12.69 -18.78 3.86
C MET A 2 -11.53 -17.78 3.84
N THR A 3 -11.26 -17.14 2.70
CA THR A 3 -10.26 -16.07 2.64
C THR A 3 -10.71 -14.87 3.49
N GLN A 4 -9.78 -14.03 3.94
CA GLN A 4 -10.09 -12.82 4.70
C GLN A 4 -11.14 -11.95 3.99
N THR A 5 -10.99 -11.77 2.68
CA THR A 5 -11.96 -11.06 1.82
C THR A 5 -13.34 -11.74 1.82
N GLY A 6 -13.38 -13.06 1.75
CA GLY A 6 -14.62 -13.85 1.82
C GLY A 6 -15.32 -13.69 3.16
N MET A 7 -14.56 -13.73 4.26
CA MET A 7 -15.08 -13.51 5.60
C MET A 7 -15.68 -12.10 5.75
N VAL A 8 -15.00 -11.08 5.27
CA VAL A 8 -15.50 -9.71 5.30
C VAL A 8 -16.80 -9.57 4.53
N LYS A 9 -16.88 -10.09 3.30
CA LYS A 9 -18.12 -10.11 2.50
C LYS A 9 -19.28 -10.81 3.23
N TYR A 10 -19.00 -11.91 3.90
CA TYR A 10 -20.00 -12.65 4.68
C TYR A 10 -20.50 -11.85 5.89
N VAL A 11 -19.58 -11.31 6.69
CA VAL A 11 -19.92 -10.50 7.89
C VAL A 11 -20.70 -9.26 7.48
N CYS A 12 -20.28 -8.53 6.44
CA CYS A 12 -21.00 -7.36 5.94
C CYS A 12 -22.46 -7.66 5.57
N LYS A 13 -22.71 -8.82 4.97
CA LYS A 13 -24.10 -9.25 4.67
C LYS A 13 -24.92 -9.54 5.92
N LYS A 14 -24.30 -10.05 6.98
CA LYS A 14 -24.99 -10.39 8.24
C LYS A 14 -25.34 -9.19 9.11
N ILE A 15 -24.47 -8.18 9.14
CA ILE A 15 -24.65 -7.01 10.01
C ILE A 15 -25.57 -5.94 9.41
N ASN A 16 -25.85 -6.02 8.12
CA ASN A 16 -26.67 -5.04 7.42
C ASN A 16 -28.08 -5.59 7.11
N SER A 17 -29.06 -4.68 7.09
CA SER A 17 -30.41 -5.03 6.68
C SER A 17 -30.49 -5.41 5.19
N PRO A 18 -31.47 -6.22 4.79
CA PRO A 18 -31.73 -6.51 3.38
C PRO A 18 -31.95 -5.24 2.54
N GLU A 19 -32.58 -4.22 3.11
CA GLU A 19 -32.85 -2.94 2.46
C GLU A 19 -31.56 -2.18 2.16
N ALA A 20 -30.64 -2.07 3.13
CA ALA A 20 -29.33 -1.43 2.97
C ALA A 20 -28.51 -2.15 1.89
N LEU A 21 -28.52 -3.49 1.88
CA LEU A 21 -27.85 -4.29 0.86
C LEU A 21 -28.48 -4.08 -0.53
N ASN A 22 -29.81 -4.04 -0.62
CA ASN A 22 -30.51 -3.81 -1.88
C ASN A 22 -30.26 -2.40 -2.41
N GLN A 23 -30.21 -1.40 -1.53
CA GLN A 23 -29.84 -0.04 -1.92
C GLN A 23 -28.43 0.02 -2.50
N GLN A 24 -27.44 -0.62 -1.85
CA GLN A 24 -26.07 -0.71 -2.37
C GLN A 24 -26.03 -1.38 -3.76
N ARG A 25 -26.76 -2.48 -3.92
CA ARG A 25 -26.86 -3.19 -5.22
C ARG A 25 -27.45 -2.32 -6.32
N LYS A 26 -28.52 -1.57 -6.02
CA LYS A 26 -29.12 -0.64 -7.00
C LYS A 26 -28.10 0.39 -7.47
N ILE A 27 -27.39 1.02 -6.56
CA ILE A 27 -26.34 2.01 -6.87
C ILE A 27 -25.25 1.37 -7.73
N THR A 28 -24.77 0.19 -7.35
CA THR A 28 -23.71 -0.50 -8.09
C THR A 28 -24.14 -0.90 -9.48
N VAL A 29 -25.34 -1.48 -9.61
CA VAL A 29 -25.89 -1.92 -10.92
C VAL A 29 -26.15 -0.74 -11.83
N GLU A 30 -26.68 0.38 -11.32
CA GLU A 30 -26.92 1.60 -12.10
C GLU A 30 -25.60 2.13 -12.69
N THR A 31 -24.54 2.19 -11.86
CA THR A 31 -23.22 2.65 -12.31
C THR A 31 -22.60 1.66 -13.31
N GLN A 32 -22.47 0.40 -12.96
CA GLN A 32 -21.75 -0.59 -13.75
C GLN A 32 -22.38 -0.87 -15.11
N LYS A 33 -23.72 -0.90 -15.20
CA LYS A 33 -24.42 -1.06 -16.47
C LYS A 33 -24.26 0.12 -17.43
N SER A 34 -23.84 1.29 -16.93
CA SER A 34 -23.60 2.47 -17.77
C SER A 34 -22.18 2.51 -18.35
N ILE A 35 -21.27 1.67 -17.83
CA ILE A 35 -19.87 1.63 -18.23
C ILE A 35 -19.68 0.51 -19.25
N LYS A 36 -19.25 0.88 -20.45
CA LYS A 36 -18.91 -0.10 -21.49
C LYS A 36 -17.63 -0.85 -21.12
N PRO A 37 -17.43 -2.09 -21.58
CA PRO A 37 -16.26 -2.89 -21.25
C PRO A 37 -14.90 -2.20 -21.55
N GLU A 38 -14.79 -1.51 -22.69
CA GLU A 38 -13.59 -0.77 -23.07
C GLU A 38 -13.30 0.40 -22.11
N VAL A 39 -14.33 1.10 -21.66
CA VAL A 39 -14.22 2.17 -20.67
C VAL A 39 -13.85 1.60 -19.31
N GLN A 40 -14.41 0.46 -18.91
CA GLN A 40 -14.05 -0.23 -17.68
C GLN A 40 -12.57 -0.66 -17.71
N LYS A 41 -12.08 -1.20 -18.82
CA LYS A 41 -10.67 -1.58 -18.98
C LYS A 41 -9.74 -0.37 -18.90
N TRP A 42 -10.12 0.75 -19.51
CA TRP A 42 -9.40 2.01 -19.36
C TRP A 42 -9.36 2.49 -17.91
N ILE A 43 -10.50 2.45 -17.22
CA ILE A 43 -10.60 2.84 -15.81
C ILE A 43 -9.66 1.98 -14.93
N GLU A 44 -9.61 0.68 -15.12
CA GLU A 44 -8.74 -0.21 -14.34
C GLU A 44 -7.26 0.00 -14.63
N ASN A 45 -6.90 0.14 -15.88
CA ASN A 45 -5.50 0.18 -16.29
C ASN A 45 -4.87 1.56 -16.15
N GLU A 46 -5.59 2.63 -16.47
CA GLU A 46 -5.04 3.97 -16.56
C GLU A 46 -5.54 4.92 -15.46
N VAL A 47 -6.83 4.91 -15.13
CA VAL A 47 -7.40 5.83 -14.13
C VAL A 47 -7.08 5.37 -12.70
N PHE A 48 -7.24 4.09 -12.41
CA PHE A 48 -6.99 3.57 -11.06
C PHE A 48 -5.53 3.73 -10.64
N ARG A 49 -5.32 4.36 -9.50
CA ARG A 49 -4.02 4.51 -8.84
C ARG A 49 -4.14 4.06 -7.38
N GLY A 50 -3.18 3.28 -6.92
CA GLY A 50 -3.08 2.85 -5.52
C GLY A 50 -2.62 3.95 -4.57
N GLY A 51 -2.14 3.56 -3.40
CA GLY A 51 -1.52 4.46 -2.43
C GLY A 51 -0.26 5.15 -2.98
N PHE A 52 0.04 6.31 -2.45
CA PHE A 52 1.21 7.09 -2.84
C PHE A 52 2.43 6.68 -2.01
N CYS A 53 3.48 6.21 -2.68
CA CYS A 53 4.70 5.79 -2.03
C CYS A 53 5.89 6.26 -2.86
N VAL A 54 6.60 7.26 -2.37
CA VAL A 54 7.66 7.98 -3.11
C VAL A 54 8.65 8.58 -2.13
N SER A 55 9.95 8.58 -2.49
CA SER A 55 10.97 9.40 -1.85
C SER A 55 11.12 10.72 -2.59
N VAL A 56 11.32 11.81 -1.86
CA VAL A 56 11.64 13.11 -2.46
C VAL A 56 13.07 13.07 -2.99
N PRO A 57 13.34 13.51 -4.24
CA PRO A 57 14.65 13.34 -4.86
C PRO A 57 15.83 13.92 -4.07
N CYS A 58 15.71 15.16 -3.61
CA CYS A 58 16.79 15.84 -2.86
C CYS A 58 17.14 15.15 -1.53
N ASN A 59 16.18 14.44 -0.94
CA ASN A 59 16.33 13.72 0.34
C ASN A 59 16.56 12.21 0.18
N SER A 60 16.73 11.75 -1.06
CA SER A 60 17.08 10.36 -1.36
C SER A 60 18.57 10.17 -1.40
N PHE A 61 19.04 8.99 -1.02
CA PHE A 61 20.49 8.66 -0.98
C PHE A 61 21.31 9.62 -0.10
N CYS A 62 20.74 10.04 1.01
CA CYS A 62 21.47 10.81 2.02
C CYS A 62 21.04 10.39 3.43
N ILE A 63 21.83 10.78 4.43
CA ILE A 63 21.48 10.62 5.84
C ILE A 63 20.62 11.81 6.25
N ASN A 64 19.35 11.54 6.53
CA ASN A 64 18.44 12.54 7.08
C ASN A 64 18.34 12.34 8.59
N ASP A 65 18.70 13.35 9.37
CA ASP A 65 18.64 13.35 10.82
C ASP A 65 17.33 13.94 11.35
N LYS A 66 16.97 13.58 12.58
CA LYS A 66 15.80 14.10 13.32
C LYS A 66 14.51 14.12 12.50
N VAL A 67 14.22 12.99 11.85
CA VAL A 67 13.08 12.86 10.95
C VAL A 67 11.81 12.54 11.72
N HIS A 68 10.82 13.41 11.67
CA HIS A 68 9.51 13.20 12.23
C HIS A 68 8.67 12.28 11.33
N SER A 69 7.81 11.49 11.96
CA SER A 69 6.83 10.63 11.30
C SER A 69 5.42 11.03 11.70
N ILE A 70 4.58 11.27 10.70
CA ILE A 70 3.14 11.44 10.90
C ILE A 70 2.38 10.40 10.07
N ASP A 71 1.27 9.90 10.61
CA ASP A 71 0.42 8.88 10.01
C ASP A 71 -1.01 9.35 9.83
N PHE A 72 -1.59 9.08 8.67
CA PHE A 72 -2.98 9.39 8.37
C PHE A 72 -3.87 8.27 8.89
N ALA A 73 -4.37 8.42 10.09
CA ALA A 73 -5.07 7.40 10.87
C ALA A 73 -6.23 6.75 10.12
N SER A 74 -6.11 5.45 9.86
CA SER A 74 -7.13 4.67 9.14
C SER A 74 -7.56 5.34 7.82
N ALA A 75 -6.62 5.74 6.99
CA ALA A 75 -6.79 6.62 5.84
C ALA A 75 -7.97 6.25 4.91
N TYR A 76 -8.03 5.00 4.42
CA TYR A 76 -9.14 4.57 3.55
C TYR A 76 -10.49 4.58 4.25
N PRO A 77 -10.66 3.97 5.44
CA PRO A 77 -11.90 4.07 6.21
C PRO A 77 -12.32 5.50 6.52
N ALA A 78 -11.36 6.36 6.84
CA ALA A 78 -11.62 7.77 7.11
C ALA A 78 -12.23 8.49 5.90
N VAL A 79 -11.61 8.31 4.73
CA VAL A 79 -12.11 8.86 3.47
C VAL A 79 -13.49 8.29 3.16
N MET A 80 -13.70 6.98 3.30
CA MET A 80 -14.99 6.33 3.07
C MET A 80 -16.12 6.95 3.92
N CYS A 81 -15.81 7.41 5.11
CA CYS A 81 -16.78 8.07 6.00
C CYS A 81 -16.93 9.57 5.75
N THR A 82 -15.88 10.25 5.29
CA THR A 82 -15.77 11.71 5.32
C THR A 82 -15.61 12.37 3.95
N ALA A 83 -15.91 11.68 2.87
CA ALA A 83 -15.86 12.22 1.51
C ALA A 83 -17.15 11.93 0.72
N ILE A 84 -17.24 12.53 -0.46
CA ILE A 84 -18.28 12.31 -1.46
C ILE A 84 -17.78 11.34 -2.53
N PHE A 85 -18.69 10.57 -3.10
CA PHE A 85 -18.39 9.54 -4.09
C PHE A 85 -19.34 9.61 -5.27
N PRO A 86 -18.90 9.15 -6.46
CA PRO A 86 -19.77 9.04 -7.63
C PRO A 86 -20.88 8.02 -7.38
N LYS A 87 -22.06 8.36 -7.88
CA LYS A 87 -23.27 7.54 -7.89
C LYS A 87 -23.98 7.71 -9.23
N GLY A 88 -24.92 6.82 -9.48
CA GLY A 88 -25.69 6.88 -10.72
C GLY A 88 -24.87 6.43 -11.93
N LYS A 89 -25.28 6.87 -13.10
CA LYS A 89 -24.63 6.51 -14.36
C LYS A 89 -23.35 7.31 -14.56
N LEU A 90 -22.38 6.69 -15.22
CA LEU A 90 -21.21 7.38 -15.76
C LEU A 90 -21.50 7.69 -17.25
N ILE A 91 -21.48 8.96 -17.62
CA ILE A 91 -21.78 9.41 -18.99
C ILE A 91 -20.57 10.14 -19.57
N LYS A 92 -20.42 10.11 -20.89
CA LYS A 92 -19.38 10.84 -21.60
C LYS A 92 -19.68 12.34 -21.49
N GLY A 93 -18.67 13.12 -21.09
CA GLY A 93 -18.69 14.58 -21.07
C GLY A 93 -18.15 15.17 -22.36
N ASP A 94 -18.11 16.49 -22.41
CA ASP A 94 -17.63 17.30 -23.53
C ASP A 94 -16.27 17.98 -23.28
N GLY A 95 -15.63 17.67 -22.16
CA GLY A 95 -14.36 18.28 -21.73
C GLY A 95 -14.50 19.59 -20.95
N SER A 96 -15.71 20.10 -20.81
CA SER A 96 -15.96 21.42 -20.18
C SER A 96 -15.50 21.47 -18.73
N ARG A 97 -15.66 20.40 -17.95
CA ARG A 97 -15.23 20.35 -16.53
C ARG A 97 -13.72 20.38 -16.38
N ILE A 98 -13.00 19.75 -17.30
CA ILE A 98 -11.53 19.78 -17.35
C ILE A 98 -11.07 21.21 -17.61
N ILE A 99 -11.64 21.89 -18.62
CA ILE A 99 -11.32 23.27 -18.98
C ILE A 99 -11.65 24.22 -17.82
N GLU A 100 -12.84 24.08 -17.22
CA GLU A 100 -13.23 24.88 -16.06
C GLU A 100 -12.24 24.76 -14.90
N LEU A 101 -11.79 23.55 -14.59
CA LEU A 101 -10.84 23.32 -13.51
C LEU A 101 -9.45 23.83 -13.86
N ASP A 102 -8.99 23.63 -15.10
CA ASP A 102 -7.71 24.13 -15.57
C ASP A 102 -7.66 25.66 -15.50
N ASN A 103 -8.68 26.34 -16.05
CA ASN A 103 -8.81 27.80 -15.98
C ASN A 103 -8.86 28.28 -14.53
N PHE A 104 -9.61 27.61 -13.65
CA PHE A 104 -9.71 27.97 -12.24
C PHE A 104 -8.34 27.90 -11.54
N MET A 105 -7.57 26.84 -11.76
CA MET A 105 -6.27 26.64 -11.12
C MET A 105 -5.14 27.45 -11.77
N SER A 106 -5.32 27.93 -12.98
CA SER A 106 -4.35 28.76 -13.72
C SER A 106 -4.52 30.26 -13.49
N ARG A 107 -5.45 30.67 -12.63
CA ARG A 107 -5.65 32.09 -12.28
C ARG A 107 -4.51 32.60 -11.41
N ASP A 108 -4.12 33.83 -11.57
CA ASP A 108 -3.05 34.46 -10.78
C ASP A 108 -3.37 34.54 -9.29
N ASP A 109 -4.65 34.61 -8.91
CA ASP A 109 -5.12 34.64 -7.53
C ASP A 109 -5.35 33.26 -6.93
N PHE A 110 -5.10 32.18 -7.70
CA PHE A 110 -5.29 30.82 -7.19
C PHE A 110 -4.28 30.50 -6.09
N ASN A 111 -4.79 29.94 -4.98
CA ASN A 111 -3.97 29.49 -3.89
C ASN A 111 -4.45 28.09 -3.42
N TYR A 112 -3.52 27.17 -3.18
CA TYR A 112 -3.82 25.82 -2.70
C TYR A 112 -4.66 25.79 -1.40
N LYS A 113 -4.61 26.85 -0.58
CA LYS A 113 -5.43 27.02 0.62
C LYS A 113 -6.93 27.00 0.33
N TYR A 114 -7.34 27.20 -0.94
CA TYR A 114 -8.71 26.95 -1.38
C TYR A 114 -9.17 25.54 -1.02
N PHE A 115 -8.27 24.55 -1.11
CA PHE A 115 -8.58 23.16 -0.75
C PHE A 115 -8.38 22.85 0.74
N TRP A 116 -7.74 23.75 1.50
CA TRP A 116 -7.43 23.60 2.92
C TRP A 116 -8.59 24.00 3.84
N ASN A 117 -9.82 23.63 3.48
CA ASN A 117 -11.00 23.85 4.28
C ASN A 117 -11.91 22.63 4.31
N THR A 118 -12.79 22.56 5.31
CA THR A 118 -13.64 21.40 5.57
C THR A 118 -14.53 21.02 4.39
N ASP A 119 -15.13 21.98 3.69
CA ASP A 119 -16.03 21.67 2.58
C ASP A 119 -15.27 21.16 1.35
N ARG A 120 -14.05 21.66 1.11
CA ARG A 120 -13.19 21.18 0.04
C ARG A 120 -12.50 19.86 0.36
N LEU A 121 -12.23 19.59 1.62
CA LEU A 121 -11.82 18.23 2.04
C LEU A 121 -12.93 17.20 1.86
N TYR A 122 -14.20 17.63 1.95
CA TYR A 122 -15.37 16.81 1.70
C TYR A 122 -15.64 16.61 0.20
N GLN A 123 -15.66 17.70 -0.57
CA GLN A 123 -15.83 17.71 -2.01
C GLN A 123 -14.91 18.75 -2.65
N PRO A 124 -13.71 18.35 -3.10
CA PRO A 124 -12.72 19.29 -3.65
C PRO A 124 -13.20 20.06 -4.87
N TYR A 125 -13.81 19.34 -5.82
CA TYR A 125 -14.33 19.92 -7.06
C TYR A 125 -15.52 19.12 -7.63
N LYS A 126 -16.01 19.50 -8.84
CA LYS A 126 -16.99 18.73 -9.61
C LYS A 126 -16.31 17.43 -10.09
N MET A 127 -16.92 16.28 -9.84
CA MET A 127 -16.33 14.98 -10.18
C MET A 127 -16.31 14.71 -11.68
N PHE A 128 -15.17 14.24 -12.17
CA PHE A 128 -15.01 13.69 -13.52
C PHE A 128 -13.83 12.70 -13.57
N LEU A 129 -13.83 11.86 -14.60
CA LEU A 129 -12.64 11.11 -15.03
C LEU A 129 -12.14 11.75 -16.33
N PHE A 130 -10.83 11.78 -16.51
CA PHE A 130 -10.23 12.39 -17.67
C PHE A 130 -9.20 11.48 -18.35
N LYS A 131 -9.04 11.69 -19.66
CA LYS A 131 -7.89 11.28 -20.47
C LYS A 131 -7.46 12.47 -21.29
N ILE A 132 -6.23 12.94 -21.10
CA ILE A 132 -5.68 14.13 -21.75
C ILE A 132 -4.29 13.88 -22.28
N LYS A 133 -3.97 14.53 -23.39
CA LYS A 133 -2.61 14.74 -23.85
C LYS A 133 -2.13 16.08 -23.28
N ILE A 134 -0.97 16.06 -22.65
CA ILE A 134 -0.33 17.25 -22.08
C ILE A 134 1.07 17.41 -22.64
N LYS A 135 1.54 18.66 -22.69
CA LYS A 135 2.87 19.05 -23.18
C LYS A 135 3.58 19.97 -22.19
N ASN A 136 4.89 20.15 -22.39
CA ASN A 136 5.74 21.00 -21.55
C ASN A 136 5.65 20.64 -20.06
N VAL A 137 5.63 19.35 -19.77
CA VAL A 137 5.46 18.84 -18.40
C VAL A 137 6.76 19.01 -17.62
N ASN A 138 6.72 19.78 -16.54
CA ASN A 138 7.86 19.98 -15.64
C ASN A 138 7.40 19.92 -14.19
N ILE A 139 8.17 19.23 -13.33
CA ILE A 139 7.92 19.23 -11.90
C ILE A 139 8.18 20.60 -11.30
N LYS A 140 7.37 21.02 -10.34
CA LYS A 140 7.60 22.25 -9.57
C LYS A 140 8.57 21.99 -8.44
N THR A 141 9.57 22.86 -8.31
CA THR A 141 10.48 22.89 -7.17
C THR A 141 9.95 23.90 -6.16
N PHE A 142 9.77 23.46 -4.93
CA PHE A 142 9.31 24.28 -3.81
C PHE A 142 10.50 24.67 -2.92
N ALA A 143 10.22 25.38 -1.82
CA ALA A 143 11.23 25.70 -0.81
C ALA A 143 12.01 24.44 -0.35
N ASN A 144 13.29 24.60 -0.07
CA ASN A 144 14.22 23.54 0.30
C ASN A 144 14.32 22.41 -0.73
N ASP A 145 14.21 22.74 -2.03
CA ASP A 145 14.29 21.80 -3.13
C ASP A 145 13.27 20.63 -3.06
N ASN A 146 12.16 20.86 -2.36
CA ASN A 146 11.09 19.86 -2.32
C ASN A 146 10.46 19.68 -3.70
N GLU A 147 10.48 18.46 -4.21
CA GLU A 147 9.87 18.06 -5.46
C GLU A 147 8.97 16.84 -5.22
N ILE A 148 7.68 16.98 -5.48
CA ILE A 148 6.72 15.89 -5.28
C ILE A 148 6.42 15.20 -6.60
N MET A 149 7.07 14.09 -6.85
CA MET A 149 6.97 13.30 -8.07
C MET A 149 5.62 12.56 -8.16
N TYR A 150 4.56 13.27 -8.53
CA TYR A 150 3.21 12.71 -8.56
C TYR A 150 2.94 11.82 -9.77
N ILE A 151 3.35 12.25 -10.98
CA ILE A 151 3.01 11.56 -12.23
C ILE A 151 3.80 10.24 -12.36
N SER A 152 3.08 9.12 -12.41
CA SER A 152 3.69 7.78 -12.58
C SER A 152 3.79 7.44 -14.06
N LYS A 153 5.01 7.10 -14.55
CA LYS A 153 5.23 6.64 -15.92
C LYS A 153 4.35 5.44 -16.29
N ALA A 154 4.15 4.50 -15.35
CA ALA A 154 3.32 3.30 -15.58
C ALA A 154 1.83 3.59 -15.82
N LYS A 155 1.36 4.81 -15.52
CA LYS A 155 -0.02 5.28 -15.74
C LYS A 155 -0.12 6.29 -16.89
N CYS A 156 0.96 6.45 -17.65
CA CYS A 156 1.00 7.32 -18.84
C CYS A 156 1.13 6.48 -20.10
N LYS A 157 0.63 7.04 -21.21
CA LYS A 157 0.81 6.52 -22.57
C LYS A 157 1.62 7.53 -23.38
N ASP A 158 2.18 7.10 -24.49
CA ASP A 158 2.88 7.94 -25.46
C ASP A 158 3.87 8.91 -24.79
N VAL A 159 4.59 8.39 -23.77
CA VAL A 159 5.61 9.15 -23.06
C VAL A 159 6.80 9.38 -24.01
N HIS A 160 7.12 10.65 -24.27
CA HIS A 160 8.22 10.99 -25.18
C HIS A 160 9.54 10.38 -24.73
N SER A 161 10.37 9.96 -25.67
CA SER A 161 11.65 9.25 -25.40
C SER A 161 12.66 10.08 -24.59
N SER A 162 12.63 11.42 -24.73
CA SER A 162 13.50 12.34 -23.98
C SER A 162 12.97 12.70 -22.58
N SER A 163 11.90 12.06 -22.11
CA SER A 163 11.35 12.34 -20.77
C SER A 163 12.34 11.91 -19.68
N VAL A 164 12.48 12.76 -18.66
CA VAL A 164 13.27 12.44 -17.46
C VAL A 164 12.41 11.70 -16.45
N VAL A 165 12.86 10.52 -16.05
CA VAL A 165 12.12 9.61 -15.16
C VAL A 165 13.01 9.18 -14.01
N VAL A 166 12.55 9.38 -12.77
CA VAL A 166 13.23 8.95 -11.55
C VAL A 166 12.31 8.02 -10.76
N ASN A 167 12.80 6.86 -10.37
CA ASN A 167 12.01 5.86 -9.62
C ASN A 167 10.62 5.56 -10.23
N GLY A 168 10.52 5.54 -11.57
CA GLY A 168 9.27 5.31 -12.29
C GLY A 168 8.31 6.50 -12.27
N ARG A 169 8.77 7.69 -11.87
CA ARG A 169 8.01 8.94 -11.86
C ARG A 169 8.57 9.94 -12.86
N ILE A 170 7.69 10.67 -13.51
CA ILE A 170 8.05 11.72 -14.48
C ILE A 170 8.56 12.94 -13.72
N ILE A 171 9.73 13.43 -14.08
CA ILE A 171 10.26 14.73 -13.66
C ILE A 171 9.92 15.77 -14.71
N SER A 172 10.24 15.47 -15.98
CA SER A 172 9.87 16.30 -17.11
C SER A 172 9.54 15.48 -18.35
N SER A 173 8.71 16.01 -19.22
CA SER A 173 8.36 15.38 -20.49
C SER A 173 7.93 16.44 -21.51
N PRO A 174 8.41 16.38 -22.77
CA PRO A 174 7.86 17.21 -23.82
C PRO A 174 6.36 16.99 -24.02
N GLU A 175 5.94 15.73 -24.02
CA GLU A 175 4.54 15.34 -24.13
C GLU A 175 4.28 13.95 -23.53
N LEU A 176 3.05 13.72 -23.09
CA LEU A 176 2.54 12.42 -22.67
C LEU A 176 1.01 12.42 -22.62
N ILE A 177 0.42 11.23 -22.61
CA ILE A 177 -1.02 11.03 -22.33
C ILE A 177 -1.16 10.50 -20.91
N THR A 178 -2.07 11.08 -20.13
CA THR A 178 -2.38 10.62 -18.77
C THR A 178 -3.88 10.60 -18.52
N SER A 179 -4.28 9.78 -17.56
CA SER A 179 -5.68 9.59 -17.17
C SER A 179 -5.80 9.69 -15.65
N GLY A 180 -6.97 10.04 -15.14
CA GLY A 180 -7.19 10.14 -13.70
C GLY A 180 -8.58 10.64 -13.34
N THR A 181 -8.76 10.93 -12.05
CA THR A 181 -9.92 11.65 -11.50
C THR A 181 -9.62 13.16 -11.44
N GLU A 182 -10.64 14.00 -11.21
CA GLU A 182 -10.42 15.43 -10.96
C GLU A 182 -9.41 15.68 -9.82
N LEU A 183 -9.35 14.77 -8.83
CA LEU A 183 -8.39 14.88 -7.73
C LEU A 183 -6.95 14.65 -8.21
N ASP A 184 -6.76 13.71 -9.13
CA ASP A 184 -5.46 13.49 -9.75
C ASP A 184 -5.07 14.69 -10.62
N PHE A 185 -6.04 15.32 -11.32
CA PHE A 185 -5.80 16.55 -12.10
C PHE A 185 -5.36 17.71 -11.20
N ILE A 186 -6.07 17.93 -10.07
CA ILE A 186 -5.70 18.95 -9.07
C ILE A 186 -4.27 18.71 -8.59
N LEU A 187 -3.92 17.48 -8.20
CA LEU A 187 -2.56 17.17 -7.74
C LEU A 187 -1.51 17.38 -8.82
N MET A 188 -1.81 17.03 -10.06
CA MET A 188 -0.92 17.33 -11.19
C MET A 188 -0.67 18.84 -11.32
N LYS A 189 -1.70 19.68 -11.32
CA LYS A 189 -1.58 21.16 -11.40
C LYS A 189 -0.88 21.77 -10.17
N LEU A 190 -1.03 21.17 -9.00
CA LEU A 190 -0.33 21.64 -7.80
C LEU A 190 1.18 21.37 -7.85
N PHE A 191 1.60 20.23 -8.43
CA PHE A 191 2.99 19.78 -8.39
C PHE A 191 3.74 19.85 -9.72
N TYR A 192 3.05 20.16 -10.82
CA TYR A 192 3.66 20.30 -12.15
C TYR A 192 3.14 21.53 -12.88
N ASP A 193 4.00 22.07 -13.75
CA ASP A 193 3.61 22.95 -14.82
C ASP A 193 3.43 22.12 -16.09
N PHE A 194 2.32 22.32 -16.78
CA PHE A 194 2.02 21.68 -18.05
C PHE A 194 0.88 22.42 -18.77
N GLU A 195 0.78 22.20 -20.06
CA GLU A 195 -0.31 22.67 -20.90
C GLU A 195 -1.16 21.50 -21.39
N ILE A 196 -2.47 21.67 -21.44
CA ILE A 196 -3.36 20.70 -22.09
C ILE A 196 -3.23 20.89 -23.60
N ASP A 197 -2.76 19.83 -24.30
CA ASP A 197 -2.72 19.80 -25.76
C ASP A 197 -4.07 19.34 -26.34
N THR A 198 -4.58 18.23 -25.83
CA THR A 198 -5.83 17.64 -26.31
C THR A 198 -6.59 16.96 -25.17
N ILE A 199 -7.89 17.20 -25.08
CA ILE A 199 -8.80 16.42 -24.25
C ILE A 199 -9.30 15.24 -25.09
N ILE A 200 -8.92 14.03 -24.68
CA ILE A 200 -9.26 12.80 -25.40
C ILE A 200 -10.62 12.28 -24.94
N ASP A 201 -10.80 12.18 -23.61
CA ASP A 201 -12.04 11.72 -23.01
C ASP A 201 -12.31 12.43 -21.68
N GLU A 202 -13.59 12.70 -21.44
CA GLU A 202 -14.14 13.06 -20.15
C GLU A 202 -15.33 12.15 -19.85
N TYR A 203 -15.44 11.68 -18.62
CA TYR A 203 -16.62 10.97 -18.13
C TYR A 203 -17.08 11.57 -16.81
N VAL A 204 -18.39 11.78 -16.67
CA VAL A 204 -18.97 12.45 -15.52
C VAL A 204 -20.04 11.57 -14.85
N PRO A 205 -20.06 11.48 -13.51
CA PRO A 205 -21.13 10.79 -12.81
C PRO A 205 -22.40 11.67 -12.79
N THR A 206 -23.55 11.06 -13.04
CA THR A 206 -24.84 11.78 -13.03
C THR A 206 -25.31 12.16 -11.63
N LYS A 207 -24.82 11.48 -10.61
CA LYS A 207 -25.11 11.73 -9.20
C LYS A 207 -23.84 11.57 -8.37
N ILE A 208 -23.78 12.31 -7.27
CA ILE A 208 -22.73 12.19 -6.26
C ILE A 208 -23.36 12.10 -4.87
N GLY A 209 -22.66 11.57 -3.90
CA GLY A 209 -23.13 11.52 -2.52
C GLY A 209 -22.23 10.64 -1.63
N ARG A 210 -22.54 10.56 -0.37
CA ARG A 210 -21.85 9.68 0.58
C ARG A 210 -21.99 8.23 0.19
N LEU A 211 -21.10 7.38 0.64
CA LEU A 211 -21.27 5.92 0.54
C LEU A 211 -22.62 5.48 1.13
N SER A 212 -23.09 4.34 0.70
CA SER A 212 -24.34 3.77 1.20
C SER A 212 -24.23 3.42 2.69
N GLU A 213 -25.38 3.34 3.34
CA GLU A 213 -25.49 2.88 4.73
C GLU A 213 -24.82 1.51 4.92
N TYR A 214 -24.99 0.59 3.99
CA TYR A 214 -24.32 -0.70 3.98
C TYR A 214 -22.81 -0.59 4.17
N LYS A 215 -22.15 0.34 3.50
CA LYS A 215 -20.70 0.55 3.61
C LYS A 215 -20.33 1.19 4.94
N ILE A 216 -21.04 2.23 5.34
CA ILE A 216 -20.78 2.98 6.59
C ILE A 216 -20.94 2.09 7.81
N LEU A 217 -22.03 1.31 7.90
CA LEU A 217 -22.27 0.39 9.00
C LEU A 217 -21.20 -0.70 9.09
N SER A 218 -20.76 -1.23 7.94
CA SER A 218 -19.70 -2.23 7.90
C SER A 218 -18.37 -1.69 8.42
N ILE A 219 -18.00 -0.47 8.01
CA ILE A 219 -16.79 0.20 8.50
C ILE A 219 -16.88 0.42 10.00
N SER A 220 -18.03 0.89 10.46
CA SER A 220 -18.33 1.12 11.87
C SER A 220 -18.07 -0.09 12.73
N LYS A 221 -18.67 -1.20 12.36
CA LYS A 221 -18.54 -2.44 13.11
C LYS A 221 -17.08 -2.85 13.28
N PHE A 222 -16.30 -2.82 12.18
CA PHE A 222 -14.90 -3.21 12.24
C PHE A 222 -14.01 -2.18 12.96
N ALA A 223 -14.39 -0.90 12.92
CA ALA A 223 -13.68 0.14 13.65
C ALA A 223 -13.85 -0.01 15.17
N VAL A 224 -15.09 -0.25 15.61
CA VAL A 224 -15.39 -0.51 17.02
C VAL A 224 -14.69 -1.78 17.50
N GLU A 225 -14.71 -2.84 16.69
CA GLU A 225 -14.00 -4.08 16.96
C GLU A 225 -12.49 -3.84 17.15
N LYS A 226 -11.86 -3.09 16.25
CA LYS A 226 -10.44 -2.69 16.34
C LYS A 226 -10.14 -1.94 17.65
N GLU A 227 -10.95 -0.93 17.99
CA GLU A 227 -10.74 -0.12 19.19
C GLU A 227 -10.93 -0.93 20.48
N ALA A 228 -11.91 -1.84 20.51
CA ALA A 228 -12.13 -2.71 21.66
C ALA A 228 -10.91 -3.63 21.90
N PHE A 229 -10.40 -4.29 20.86
CA PHE A 229 -9.24 -5.15 21.01
C PHE A 229 -7.95 -4.40 21.33
N LYS A 230 -7.79 -3.17 20.81
CA LYS A 230 -6.66 -2.31 21.16
C LYS A 230 -6.70 -1.94 22.66
N LYS A 231 -7.88 -1.64 23.19
CA LYS A 231 -8.06 -1.34 24.62
C LYS A 231 -7.80 -2.57 25.50
N LEU A 232 -8.27 -3.74 25.07
CA LEU A 232 -8.01 -4.99 25.78
C LEU A 232 -6.52 -5.34 25.78
N GLU A 233 -5.84 -5.27 24.64
CA GLU A 233 -4.40 -5.50 24.54
C GLU A 233 -3.60 -4.59 25.47
N ASN A 234 -3.96 -3.29 25.51
CA ASN A 234 -3.31 -2.30 26.36
C ASN A 234 -3.62 -2.48 27.86
N SER A 235 -4.63 -3.25 28.21
CA SER A 235 -5.00 -3.53 29.59
C SER A 235 -4.40 -4.84 30.14
N CYS A 236 -3.62 -5.56 29.34
CA CYS A 236 -3.02 -6.85 29.73
C CYS A 236 -1.77 -6.73 30.63
N ASP A 237 -1.59 -5.60 31.31
CA ASP A 237 -0.50 -5.42 32.30
C ASP A 237 -0.81 -6.13 33.62
N SER A 238 -2.11 -6.34 33.93
CA SER A 238 -2.57 -7.13 35.08
C SER A 238 -3.94 -7.76 34.78
N TYR A 239 -4.20 -8.89 35.45
CA TYR A 239 -5.47 -9.60 35.35
C TYR A 239 -6.66 -8.70 35.76
N THR A 240 -6.51 -7.97 36.86
CA THR A 240 -7.56 -7.06 37.34
C THR A 240 -7.86 -5.94 36.33
N SER A 241 -6.83 -5.35 35.73
CA SER A 241 -6.98 -4.32 34.71
C SER A 241 -7.69 -4.87 33.48
N PHE A 242 -7.33 -6.07 33.03
CA PHE A 242 -7.93 -6.75 31.90
C PHE A 242 -9.43 -7.06 32.15
N ILE A 243 -9.78 -7.63 33.29
CA ILE A 243 -11.18 -7.95 33.64
C ILE A 243 -12.04 -6.68 33.75
N ASN A 244 -11.51 -5.62 34.37
CA ASN A 244 -12.22 -4.35 34.43
C ASN A 244 -12.49 -3.81 33.03
N LYS A 245 -11.54 -3.95 32.11
CA LYS A 245 -11.70 -3.51 30.72
C LYS A 245 -12.70 -4.38 29.95
N CYS A 246 -12.72 -5.68 30.19
CA CYS A 246 -13.73 -6.59 29.62
C CYS A 246 -15.15 -6.24 30.05
N ASN A 247 -15.34 -5.67 31.24
CA ASN A 247 -16.64 -5.28 31.78
C ASN A 247 -17.08 -3.89 31.28
N GLU A 248 -16.26 -3.13 30.60
CA GLU A 248 -16.70 -1.88 29.99
C GLU A 248 -17.81 -2.14 28.95
N LYS A 249 -18.84 -1.29 28.96
CA LYS A 249 -20.05 -1.41 28.13
C LYS A 249 -19.73 -1.73 26.65
N ILE A 250 -18.72 -1.11 26.09
CA ILE A 250 -18.32 -1.31 24.68
C ILE A 250 -17.81 -2.72 24.40
N VAL A 251 -17.01 -3.25 25.32
CA VAL A 251 -16.45 -4.59 25.19
C VAL A 251 -17.56 -5.62 25.36
N ASN A 252 -18.50 -5.38 26.26
CA ASN A 252 -19.67 -6.24 26.46
C ASN A 252 -20.67 -6.18 25.29
N GLU A 253 -20.95 -5.01 24.74
CA GLU A 253 -21.86 -4.84 23.58
C GLU A 253 -21.33 -5.54 22.32
N LEU A 254 -20.02 -5.75 22.22
CA LEU A 254 -19.39 -6.47 21.11
C LEU A 254 -19.42 -7.99 21.28
N THR A 255 -20.03 -8.51 22.36
CA THR A 255 -20.08 -9.95 22.69
C THR A 255 -18.71 -10.60 22.95
N TYR A 256 -17.65 -9.81 23.07
CA TYR A 256 -16.31 -10.35 23.31
C TYR A 256 -16.10 -10.84 24.75
N GLY A 257 -16.86 -10.29 25.69
CA GLY A 257 -16.97 -10.89 27.02
C GLY A 257 -17.41 -12.36 26.95
N ASP A 258 -18.31 -12.68 26.03
CA ASP A 258 -18.77 -14.05 25.79
C ASP A 258 -17.78 -14.89 24.99
N VAL A 259 -17.01 -14.31 24.08
CA VAL A 259 -15.94 -15.03 23.38
C VAL A 259 -14.84 -15.44 24.35
N PHE A 260 -14.41 -14.56 25.25
CA PHE A 260 -13.44 -14.92 26.28
C PHE A 260 -14.03 -15.86 27.34
N LYS A 261 -15.34 -15.80 27.60
CA LYS A 261 -16.06 -16.74 28.48
C LYS A 261 -16.34 -18.09 27.80
N SER A 262 -16.60 -18.11 26.50
CA SER A 262 -16.99 -19.32 25.76
C SER A 262 -15.79 -20.13 25.24
N THR A 263 -14.60 -19.56 25.14
CA THR A 263 -13.43 -20.26 24.62
C THR A 263 -12.78 -21.20 25.62
N ASN A 264 -13.35 -21.38 26.86
CA ASN A 264 -12.70 -22.17 27.90
C ASN A 264 -11.18 -21.92 27.99
N VAL A 265 -10.76 -20.71 27.64
CA VAL A 265 -9.42 -20.27 27.99
C VAL A 265 -9.45 -20.30 29.51
N GLU A 266 -9.02 -21.38 30.11
CA GLU A 266 -8.57 -21.31 31.48
C GLU A 266 -7.70 -20.10 31.53
N ILE A 267 -8.21 -19.06 32.19
CA ILE A 267 -7.49 -17.82 32.39
C ILE A 267 -6.38 -18.21 33.36
N THR A 268 -5.40 -18.88 32.80
CA THR A 268 -4.15 -19.18 33.45
C THR A 268 -3.45 -17.86 33.70
N ASP A 269 -2.64 -17.77 34.73
CA ASP A 269 -1.87 -16.59 35.14
C ASP A 269 -0.91 -16.03 34.08
N ASN A 270 -1.03 -16.46 32.82
CA ASN A 270 -0.19 -16.05 31.71
C ASN A 270 -0.80 -14.87 30.96
N MET A 271 -0.66 -13.67 31.53
CA MET A 271 -1.09 -12.42 30.90
C MET A 271 -0.46 -12.18 29.51
N GLN A 272 0.71 -12.73 29.25
CA GLN A 272 1.34 -12.64 27.93
C GLN A 272 0.53 -13.41 26.88
N HIS A 273 0.03 -14.60 27.21
CA HIS A 273 -0.84 -15.36 26.30
C HIS A 273 -2.15 -14.59 25.99
N ILE A 274 -2.77 -14.01 27.00
CA ILE A 274 -3.97 -13.19 26.83
C ILE A 274 -3.67 -12.00 25.92
N LYS A 275 -2.55 -11.33 26.10
CA LYS A 275 -2.08 -10.22 25.26
C LYS A 275 -1.89 -10.65 23.80
N ASP A 276 -1.28 -11.80 23.57
CA ASP A 276 -1.06 -12.35 22.22
C ASP A 276 -2.40 -12.70 21.53
N VAL A 277 -3.36 -13.22 22.27
CA VAL A 277 -4.72 -13.48 21.77
C VAL A 277 -5.40 -12.15 21.40
N CYS A 278 -5.38 -11.15 22.28
CA CYS A 278 -5.94 -9.82 22.02
C CYS A 278 -5.27 -9.18 20.78
N HIS A 279 -3.94 -9.30 20.66
CA HIS A 279 -3.19 -8.85 19.50
C HIS A 279 -3.67 -9.52 18.20
N THR A 280 -3.87 -10.83 18.22
CA THR A 280 -4.35 -11.59 17.06
C THR A 280 -5.72 -11.09 16.59
N TYR A 281 -6.65 -10.88 17.52
CA TYR A 281 -7.97 -10.31 17.21
C TYR A 281 -7.88 -8.87 16.71
N LEU A 282 -7.01 -8.04 17.32
CA LEU A 282 -6.74 -6.67 16.85
C LEU A 282 -6.24 -6.66 15.40
N MET A 283 -5.29 -7.53 15.07
CA MET A 283 -4.76 -7.65 13.71
C MET A 283 -5.84 -8.14 12.73
N SER A 284 -6.70 -9.08 13.16
CA SER A 284 -7.85 -9.51 12.37
C SER A 284 -8.83 -8.37 12.11
N ALA A 285 -9.16 -7.56 13.13
CA ALA A 285 -10.06 -6.40 13.00
C ALA A 285 -9.47 -5.32 12.07
N LYS A 286 -8.17 -5.01 12.21
CA LYS A 286 -7.44 -4.15 11.27
C LYS A 286 -7.52 -4.67 9.84
N GLY A 287 -7.29 -5.97 9.65
CA GLY A 287 -7.38 -6.63 8.35
C GLY A 287 -8.78 -6.53 7.73
N LYS A 288 -9.84 -6.77 8.52
CA LYS A 288 -11.24 -6.61 8.07
C LYS A 288 -11.55 -5.18 7.66
N LEU A 289 -11.09 -4.20 8.44
CA LEU A 289 -11.30 -2.78 8.17
C LEU A 289 -10.63 -2.35 6.85
N ASN A 290 -9.37 -2.75 6.64
CA ASN A 290 -8.63 -2.45 5.42
C ASN A 290 -9.18 -3.20 4.20
N ALA A 291 -9.67 -4.43 4.38
CA ALA A 291 -10.28 -5.21 3.31
C ALA A 291 -11.57 -4.57 2.74
N GLN A 292 -12.26 -3.71 3.50
CA GLN A 292 -13.43 -2.97 3.00
C GLN A 292 -13.13 -2.17 1.73
N TYR A 293 -11.97 -1.53 1.68
CA TYR A 293 -11.50 -0.84 0.49
C TYR A 293 -11.08 -1.84 -0.60
N GLY A 294 -10.21 -2.80 -0.26
CA GLY A 294 -9.65 -3.74 -1.24
C GLY A 294 -10.69 -4.57 -1.99
N ILE A 295 -11.83 -4.85 -1.35
CA ILE A 295 -12.94 -5.53 -2.01
C ILE A 295 -13.53 -4.68 -3.16
N GLY A 296 -13.55 -3.35 -3.00
CA GLY A 296 -14.12 -2.42 -3.97
C GLY A 296 -13.29 -2.28 -5.25
N VAL A 297 -12.00 -2.60 -5.21
CA VAL A 297 -11.06 -2.41 -6.33
C VAL A 297 -10.44 -3.72 -6.83
N GLN A 298 -11.12 -4.84 -6.63
CA GLN A 298 -10.70 -6.10 -7.22
C GLN A 298 -10.82 -6.03 -8.75
N HIS A 299 -9.84 -6.60 -9.47
CA HIS A 299 -9.89 -6.71 -10.92
C HIS A 299 -11.20 -7.32 -11.37
N GLN A 300 -11.86 -6.63 -12.30
CA GLN A 300 -13.15 -7.06 -12.83
C GLN A 300 -13.00 -7.90 -14.10
N PHE A 301 -11.89 -7.76 -14.79
CA PHE A 301 -11.55 -8.64 -15.90
C PHE A 301 -10.75 -9.82 -15.36
N GLN A 302 -11.32 -11.01 -15.54
CA GLN A 302 -10.70 -12.25 -15.07
C GLN A 302 -10.50 -13.18 -16.26
N GLN A 303 -9.25 -13.59 -16.45
CA GLN A 303 -8.93 -14.72 -17.29
C GLN A 303 -9.38 -16.00 -16.58
N GLN A 304 -10.13 -16.85 -17.25
CA GLN A 304 -10.37 -18.18 -16.74
C GLN A 304 -9.13 -19.03 -16.99
N ILE A 305 -8.47 -19.40 -15.91
CA ILE A 305 -7.37 -20.36 -15.95
C ILE A 305 -7.97 -21.71 -15.58
N THR A 306 -8.10 -22.60 -16.56
CA THR A 306 -8.49 -23.99 -16.33
C THR A 306 -7.27 -24.89 -16.32
N TYR A 307 -7.21 -25.77 -15.34
CA TYR A 307 -6.14 -26.75 -15.23
C TYR A 307 -6.63 -28.10 -15.72
N ASN A 308 -6.29 -28.43 -16.96
CA ASN A 308 -6.66 -29.71 -17.58
C ASN A 308 -5.40 -30.47 -17.99
N ASN A 309 -5.31 -31.75 -17.64
CA ASN A 309 -4.25 -32.67 -18.09
C ASN A 309 -2.81 -32.10 -17.90
N TYR A 310 -2.52 -31.55 -16.69
CA TYR A 310 -1.22 -30.96 -16.36
C TYR A 310 -0.83 -29.72 -17.18
N LYS A 311 -1.79 -29.10 -17.86
CA LYS A 311 -1.61 -27.82 -18.56
C LYS A 311 -2.58 -26.78 -18.02
N PHE A 312 -2.10 -25.55 -17.96
CA PHE A 312 -2.96 -24.40 -17.74
C PHE A 312 -3.47 -23.93 -19.10
N ASP A 313 -4.77 -24.06 -19.31
CA ASP A 313 -5.43 -23.41 -20.43
C ASP A 313 -5.90 -22.03 -19.96
N ILE A 314 -5.35 -21.00 -20.56
CA ILE A 314 -5.74 -19.61 -20.31
C ILE A 314 -6.77 -19.25 -21.39
N ASP A 315 -8.01 -19.03 -20.97
CA ASP A 315 -9.00 -18.43 -21.88
C ASP A 315 -8.55 -16.99 -22.16
N GLU A 316 -8.11 -16.72 -23.37
CA GLU A 316 -7.66 -15.38 -23.79
C GLU A 316 -8.83 -14.36 -23.76
N ASN A 317 -10.06 -14.82 -23.70
CA ASN A 317 -11.23 -13.97 -23.57
C ASN A 317 -11.44 -13.58 -22.10
N GLU A 318 -10.94 -12.41 -21.74
CA GLU A 318 -11.22 -11.80 -20.43
C GLU A 318 -12.72 -11.54 -20.28
N LYS A 319 -13.37 -12.23 -19.36
CA LYS A 319 -14.79 -11.98 -19.03
C LYS A 319 -14.89 -10.91 -17.94
N LEU A 320 -15.71 -9.92 -18.20
CA LEU A 320 -16.07 -8.91 -17.21
C LEU A 320 -16.93 -9.55 -16.11
N ASN A 321 -16.37 -9.66 -14.92
CA ASN A 321 -17.03 -10.24 -13.74
C ASN A 321 -16.98 -9.24 -12.58
N TRP A 322 -18.04 -8.50 -12.38
CA TRP A 322 -18.11 -7.51 -11.30
C TRP A 322 -19.05 -7.93 -10.16
N ASN A 323 -18.67 -7.53 -8.96
CA ASN A 323 -19.45 -7.82 -7.76
C ASN A 323 -20.61 -6.81 -7.63
N LYS A 324 -21.86 -7.31 -7.59
CA LYS A 324 -23.06 -6.47 -7.46
C LYS A 324 -23.12 -5.64 -6.17
N ASN A 325 -22.33 -5.98 -5.15
CA ASN A 325 -22.32 -5.25 -3.87
C ASN A 325 -21.19 -4.21 -3.81
N GLU A 326 -20.32 -4.18 -4.81
CA GLU A 326 -19.09 -3.37 -4.80
C GLU A 326 -19.03 -2.47 -6.02
N ASN A 327 -18.99 -1.17 -5.80
CA ASN A 327 -18.88 -0.20 -6.87
C ASN A 327 -17.40 0.16 -7.09
N TYR A 328 -16.83 -0.32 -8.20
CA TYR A 328 -15.42 -0.10 -8.54
C TYR A 328 -15.06 1.38 -8.66
N LEU A 329 -15.94 2.19 -9.23
CA LEU A 329 -15.72 3.62 -9.38
C LEU A 329 -15.61 4.31 -8.01
N GLN A 330 -16.42 3.91 -7.01
CA GLN A 330 -16.27 4.41 -5.64
C GLN A 330 -14.92 4.00 -5.04
N GLY A 331 -14.46 2.80 -5.31
CA GLY A 331 -13.15 2.31 -4.87
C GLY A 331 -11.99 3.16 -5.40
N ILE A 332 -12.04 3.60 -6.66
CA ILE A 332 -11.04 4.51 -7.24
C ILE A 332 -11.01 5.84 -6.47
N TYR A 333 -12.18 6.40 -6.19
CA TYR A 333 -12.27 7.66 -5.47
C TYR A 333 -11.80 7.56 -4.01
N ILE A 334 -11.88 6.39 -3.38
CA ILE A 334 -11.30 6.20 -2.04
C ILE A 334 -9.79 6.45 -2.06
N THR A 335 -9.07 5.84 -3.00
CA THR A 335 -7.62 6.07 -3.11
C THR A 335 -7.28 7.47 -3.61
N ALA A 336 -8.08 8.03 -4.52
CA ALA A 336 -7.89 9.38 -5.02
C ALA A 336 -8.01 10.43 -3.89
N HIS A 337 -9.06 10.37 -3.07
CA HIS A 337 -9.22 11.24 -1.91
C HIS A 337 -8.11 11.03 -0.86
N THR A 338 -7.66 9.80 -0.65
CA THR A 338 -6.56 9.52 0.28
C THR A 338 -5.27 10.18 -0.19
N ARG A 339 -4.91 10.01 -1.47
CA ARG A 339 -3.75 10.70 -2.07
C ARG A 339 -3.90 12.21 -2.01
N PHE A 340 -5.08 12.72 -2.34
CA PHE A 340 -5.37 14.15 -2.31
C PHE A 340 -5.12 14.74 -0.92
N ARG A 341 -5.68 14.13 0.13
CA ARG A 341 -5.51 14.61 1.51
C ARG A 341 -4.07 14.50 2.00
N LEU A 342 -3.39 13.38 1.69
CA LEU A 342 -1.98 13.16 2.04
C LEU A 342 -1.08 14.23 1.41
N LEU A 343 -1.26 14.48 0.11
CA LEU A 343 -0.42 15.41 -0.64
C LEU A 343 -0.79 16.89 -0.40
N LEU A 344 -2.04 17.17 -0.06
CA LEU A 344 -2.44 18.50 0.40
C LEU A 344 -1.79 18.82 1.75
N MET A 345 -1.73 17.86 2.68
CA MET A 345 -0.97 18.00 3.94
C MET A 345 0.51 18.27 3.64
N ALA A 346 1.12 17.49 2.74
CA ALA A 346 2.52 17.69 2.37
C ALA A 346 2.77 19.09 1.79
N LEU A 347 1.90 19.55 0.89
CA LEU A 347 2.02 20.90 0.32
C LEU A 347 1.88 21.99 1.39
N HIS A 348 0.97 21.78 2.36
CA HIS A 348 0.83 22.71 3.48
C HIS A 348 2.06 22.74 4.37
N LEU A 349 2.66 21.58 4.64
CA LEU A 349 3.93 21.47 5.39
C LEU A 349 5.07 22.17 4.64
N ILE A 350 5.24 21.94 3.34
CA ILE A 350 6.26 22.59 2.51
C ILE A 350 6.12 24.12 2.57
N ASN A 351 4.91 24.65 2.47
CA ASN A 351 4.64 26.10 2.55
C ASN A 351 4.81 26.67 3.99
N ASN A 352 5.05 25.82 4.98
CA ASN A 352 5.44 26.21 6.35
C ASN A 352 6.87 25.76 6.67
N ASN A 353 7.75 25.71 5.65
CA ASN A 353 9.19 25.45 5.76
C ASN A 353 9.58 24.06 6.29
N PHE A 354 8.75 23.04 6.06
CA PHE A 354 9.13 21.66 6.34
C PHE A 354 9.75 20.99 5.12
N ASP A 355 10.77 20.16 5.36
CA ASP A 355 11.36 19.30 4.34
C ASP A 355 10.63 17.96 4.32
N ILE A 356 10.08 17.60 3.20
CA ILE A 356 9.49 16.27 3.02
C ILE A 356 10.55 15.30 2.55
N ILE A 357 10.63 14.13 3.18
CA ILE A 357 11.64 13.12 2.87
C ILE A 357 11.02 11.94 2.12
N TYR A 358 9.88 11.43 2.65
CA TYR A 358 9.34 10.18 2.14
C TYR A 358 7.84 10.05 2.43
N PHE A 359 7.14 9.39 1.50
CA PHE A 359 5.74 9.01 1.63
C PHE A 359 5.60 7.49 1.63
N ASP A 360 4.75 6.96 2.51
CA ASP A 360 4.40 5.55 2.53
C ASP A 360 2.90 5.33 2.69
N THR A 361 2.17 5.48 1.58
CA THR A 361 0.72 5.24 1.46
C THR A 361 -0.14 6.21 2.27
N ASP A 362 0.04 6.27 3.57
CA ASP A 362 -0.73 7.03 4.55
C ASP A 362 0.18 7.78 5.55
N SER A 363 1.48 7.69 5.41
CA SER A 363 2.41 8.40 6.29
C SER A 363 3.36 9.33 5.54
N ILE A 364 3.80 10.39 6.23
CA ILE A 364 4.78 11.36 5.76
C ILE A 364 5.96 11.36 6.71
N LYS A 365 7.17 11.30 6.15
CA LYS A 365 8.44 11.46 6.87
C LYS A 365 8.99 12.83 6.49
N LEU A 366 9.30 13.66 7.49
CA LEU A 366 9.61 15.08 7.29
C LEU A 366 10.59 15.60 8.35
N ARG A 367 11.26 16.72 8.03
CA ARG A 367 12.05 17.50 8.98
C ARG A 367 11.44 18.88 9.17
N GLY A 368 11.59 19.45 10.35
CA GLY A 368 11.14 20.80 10.68
C GLY A 368 10.90 21.00 12.16
N ASN A 369 10.31 22.13 12.52
CA ASN A 369 10.00 22.46 13.90
C ASN A 369 8.85 21.63 14.42
N LYS A 370 9.06 20.92 15.54
CA LYS A 370 8.07 20.01 16.11
C LYS A 370 6.84 20.74 16.65
N GLU A 371 6.97 21.91 17.23
CA GLU A 371 5.86 22.67 17.80
C GLU A 371 4.95 23.23 16.70
N GLU A 372 5.54 23.74 15.64
CA GLU A 372 4.81 24.17 14.45
C GLU A 372 4.09 22.99 13.78
N LEU A 373 4.75 21.81 13.74
CA LEU A 373 4.11 20.59 13.24
C LEU A 373 2.83 20.28 14.02
N PHE A 374 2.87 20.30 15.35
CA PHE A 374 1.67 20.05 16.16
C PHE A 374 0.56 21.08 15.92
N THR A 375 0.90 22.32 15.68
CA THR A 375 -0.07 23.37 15.34
C THR A 375 -0.80 23.03 14.02
N ILE A 376 -0.05 22.60 12.99
CA ILE A 376 -0.61 22.19 11.70
C ILE A 376 -1.47 20.93 11.84
N LEU A 377 -1.01 19.93 12.60
CA LEU A 377 -1.76 18.71 12.83
C LEU A 377 -3.08 18.99 13.57
N ASN A 378 -3.08 19.87 14.57
CA ASN A 378 -4.28 20.26 15.30
C ASN A 378 -5.28 20.99 14.41
N ASP A 379 -4.84 21.88 13.53
CA ASP A 379 -5.71 22.57 12.57
C ASP A 379 -6.38 21.57 11.62
N TRP A 380 -5.59 20.64 11.05
CA TRP A 380 -6.14 19.56 10.21
C TRP A 380 -7.14 18.70 10.97
N ASN A 381 -6.77 18.22 12.15
CA ASN A 381 -7.57 17.30 12.94
C ASN A 381 -8.91 17.92 13.33
N SER A 382 -8.94 19.23 13.61
CA SER A 382 -10.18 19.98 13.87
C SER A 382 -11.12 20.00 12.67
N LYS A 383 -10.58 20.19 11.44
CA LYS A 383 -11.37 20.13 10.20
C LYS A 383 -11.96 18.73 9.96
N ILE A 384 -11.15 17.70 10.18
CA ILE A 384 -11.59 16.31 10.02
C ILE A 384 -12.63 15.93 11.06
N GLU A 385 -12.54 16.44 12.28
CA GLU A 385 -13.55 16.22 13.32
C GLU A 385 -14.93 16.75 12.90
N ILE A 386 -15.00 17.93 12.29
CA ILE A 386 -16.24 18.45 11.72
C ILE A 386 -16.83 17.49 10.70
N LEU A 387 -15.99 16.93 9.81
CA LEU A 387 -16.45 15.96 8.80
C LEU A 387 -16.93 14.66 9.43
N ARG A 388 -16.24 14.15 10.45
CA ARG A 388 -16.68 12.97 11.22
C ARG A 388 -18.03 13.19 11.88
N ASN A 389 -18.23 14.34 12.50
CA ASN A 389 -19.47 14.68 13.18
C ASN A 389 -20.68 14.74 12.23
N ARG A 390 -20.49 15.11 10.96
CA ARG A 390 -21.54 15.03 9.92
C ARG A 390 -22.05 13.60 9.69
N VAL A 391 -21.20 12.59 9.88
CA VAL A 391 -21.57 11.16 9.75
C VAL A 391 -22.14 10.62 11.04
N LYS A 392 -21.51 10.95 12.18
CA LYS A 392 -21.88 10.49 13.51
C LYS A 392 -23.34 10.77 13.83
N ASN A 393 -23.79 12.00 13.60
CA ASN A 393 -25.16 12.43 13.92
C ASN A 393 -26.25 11.70 13.12
N LYS A 394 -25.88 11.03 12.01
CA LYS A 394 -26.83 10.31 11.15
C LYS A 394 -26.89 8.80 11.43
N TYR A 395 -25.77 8.18 11.79
CA TYR A 395 -25.63 6.72 11.79
C TYR A 395 -25.26 6.12 13.14
N TYR A 396 -24.80 6.92 14.11
CA TYR A 396 -24.35 6.43 15.41
C TYR A 396 -24.54 7.42 16.54
N GLU A 397 -25.26 7.00 17.56
CA GLU A 397 -25.46 7.76 18.83
C GLU A 397 -24.22 7.65 19.76
N ASN A 398 -23.35 6.64 19.56
CA ASN A 398 -22.20 6.38 20.44
C ASN A 398 -20.90 7.00 19.95
N ASN A 399 -20.26 7.78 20.83
CA ASN A 399 -19.06 8.59 20.61
C ASN A 399 -17.77 7.86 20.25
N LEU A 400 -17.79 6.53 20.15
CA LEU A 400 -16.58 5.71 20.05
C LEU A 400 -16.20 5.30 18.63
N PHE A 401 -17.10 5.57 17.72
CA PHE A 401 -17.12 4.95 16.42
C PHE A 401 -15.93 5.30 15.53
N ILE A 402 -15.48 6.54 15.53
CA ILE A 402 -14.48 7.03 14.59
C ILE A 402 -13.58 8.11 15.20
N SER A 403 -13.28 8.00 16.49
CA SER A 403 -12.69 9.09 17.28
C SER A 403 -11.46 9.75 16.68
N ASN A 404 -10.64 9.00 15.90
CA ASN A 404 -9.43 9.55 15.28
C ASN A 404 -9.32 9.26 13.77
N PHE A 405 -10.38 8.75 13.11
CA PHE A 405 -10.33 8.49 11.68
C PHE A 405 -10.01 9.76 10.89
N GLY A 406 -8.94 9.71 10.11
CA GLY A 406 -8.52 10.81 9.27
C GLY A 406 -7.68 11.88 9.93
N ASN A 407 -7.39 11.73 11.23
CA ASN A 407 -6.37 12.55 11.87
C ASN A 407 -5.01 12.27 11.27
N PHE A 408 -4.14 13.27 11.28
CA PHE A 408 -2.71 13.00 11.21
C PHE A 408 -2.19 12.88 12.64
N ASP A 409 -1.73 11.69 12.98
CA ASP A 409 -1.18 11.36 14.27
C ASP A 409 0.36 11.43 14.19
N TYR A 410 0.99 12.01 15.23
CA TYR A 410 2.43 12.01 15.35
C TYR A 410 2.91 10.66 15.91
N GLU A 411 3.74 9.94 15.14
CA GLU A 411 4.24 8.62 15.51
C GLU A 411 5.59 8.66 16.27
N GLY A 412 6.35 9.73 16.12
CA GLY A 412 7.65 9.87 16.76
C GLY A 412 8.71 10.52 15.87
N THR A 413 9.96 10.50 16.36
CA THR A 413 11.13 10.99 15.64
C THR A 413 12.11 9.85 15.46
N TYR A 414 12.65 9.70 14.27
CA TYR A 414 13.81 8.88 13.98
C TYR A 414 15.08 9.72 14.18
N ASP A 415 16.10 9.14 14.78
CA ASP A 415 17.42 9.78 14.87
C ASP A 415 18.00 9.95 13.47
N TYR A 416 17.88 8.90 12.64
CA TYR A 416 18.30 8.93 11.23
C TYR A 416 17.30 8.17 10.33
N PHE A 417 17.17 8.68 9.11
CA PHE A 417 16.36 8.08 8.05
C PHE A 417 17.14 8.07 6.73
N ILE A 418 17.29 6.91 6.12
CA ILE A 418 18.01 6.73 4.85
C ILE A 418 17.08 6.01 3.89
N THR A 419 16.81 6.60 2.73
CA THR A 419 15.95 5.99 1.70
C THR A 419 16.55 6.13 0.31
N HIS A 420 16.25 5.20 -0.56
CA HIS A 420 16.59 5.31 -1.98
C HIS A 420 15.45 4.86 -2.92
N GLY A 421 14.24 4.91 -2.44
CA GLY A 421 13.06 4.65 -3.26
C GLY A 421 11.87 4.07 -2.50
N SER A 422 10.81 3.79 -3.25
CA SER A 422 9.56 3.26 -2.69
C SER A 422 9.77 1.94 -1.97
N LYS A 423 9.35 1.88 -0.69
CA LYS A 423 9.47 0.69 0.17
C LYS A 423 10.92 0.20 0.36
N ARG A 424 11.88 1.13 0.31
CA ARG A 424 13.31 0.85 0.52
C ARG A 424 13.93 1.92 1.41
N TYR A 425 13.90 1.70 2.72
CA TYR A 425 14.45 2.64 3.71
C TYR A 425 14.93 1.94 4.98
N VAL A 426 15.89 2.57 5.64
CA VAL A 426 16.38 2.23 6.98
C VAL A 426 16.14 3.41 7.89
N THR A 427 15.63 3.14 9.08
CA THR A 427 15.51 4.12 10.17
C THR A 427 16.36 3.70 11.35
N VAL A 428 16.91 4.66 12.06
CA VAL A 428 17.62 4.42 13.33
C VAL A 428 16.88 5.18 14.43
N THR A 429 16.62 4.52 15.54
CA THR A 429 16.00 5.11 16.74
C THR A 429 16.53 4.41 17.98
N ASN A 430 17.10 5.14 18.91
CA ASN A 430 17.68 4.58 20.15
C ASN A 430 18.61 3.38 19.86
N ASP A 431 19.55 3.54 18.95
CA ASP A 431 20.52 2.51 18.53
C ASP A 431 19.92 1.21 17.97
N LYS A 432 18.67 1.27 17.52
CA LYS A 432 18.00 0.18 16.82
C LYS A 432 17.64 0.60 15.41
N CYS A 433 17.90 -0.29 14.46
CA CYS A 433 17.51 -0.09 13.08
C CYS A 433 16.16 -0.76 12.79
N SER A 434 15.34 -0.10 11.96
CA SER A 434 14.22 -0.73 11.29
C SER A 434 14.46 -0.64 9.79
N CYS A 435 14.58 -1.78 9.13
CA CYS A 435 14.85 -1.86 7.71
C CYS A 435 13.61 -2.35 6.96
N THR A 436 13.12 -1.57 6.02
CA THR A 436 11.95 -1.89 5.20
C THR A 436 12.37 -2.06 3.75
N ILE A 437 12.16 -3.26 3.22
CA ILE A 437 12.29 -3.58 1.80
C ILE A 437 11.03 -4.35 1.40
N SER A 438 10.38 -3.92 0.32
CA SER A 438 9.18 -4.61 -0.16
C SER A 438 9.50 -6.06 -0.53
N GLY A 439 8.74 -7.00 0.05
CA GLY A 439 8.90 -8.43 -0.21
C GLY A 439 9.94 -9.14 0.67
N VAL A 440 10.56 -8.44 1.62
CA VAL A 440 11.55 -9.02 2.55
C VAL A 440 11.01 -9.01 3.97
N ASN A 441 11.38 -10.02 4.76
CA ASN A 441 11.01 -10.07 6.18
C ASN A 441 11.61 -8.89 6.95
N LYS A 442 10.75 -7.97 7.38
CA LYS A 442 11.16 -6.75 8.08
C LYS A 442 11.92 -7.05 9.37
N LYS A 443 11.50 -8.07 10.13
CA LYS A 443 12.11 -8.40 11.44
C LYS A 443 13.54 -8.92 11.28
N ALA A 444 13.76 -9.84 10.33
CA ALA A 444 15.08 -10.37 10.04
C ALA A 444 16.05 -9.26 9.59
N ASN A 445 15.64 -8.52 8.59
CA ASN A 445 16.47 -7.47 8.01
C ASN A 445 16.77 -6.32 9.00
N SER A 446 15.81 -5.96 9.86
CA SER A 446 15.99 -4.93 10.88
C SER A 446 17.00 -5.32 11.95
N SER A 447 17.08 -6.59 12.31
CA SER A 447 18.07 -7.02 13.30
C SER A 447 19.46 -7.15 12.71
N GLY A 448 19.57 -7.59 11.46
CA GLY A 448 20.83 -7.56 10.74
C GLY A 448 21.35 -6.12 10.65
N ALA A 449 20.50 -5.19 10.22
CA ALA A 449 20.85 -3.76 10.18
C ALA A 449 21.27 -3.22 11.56
N THR A 450 20.59 -3.63 12.63
CA THR A 450 20.94 -3.20 14.00
C THR A 450 22.32 -3.71 14.44
N LEU A 451 22.62 -4.98 14.17
CA LEU A 451 23.92 -5.57 14.46
C LEU A 451 25.03 -4.86 13.66
N PHE A 452 24.79 -4.66 12.39
CA PHE A 452 25.73 -3.94 11.52
C PHE A 452 25.97 -2.50 11.99
N TYR A 453 24.91 -1.75 12.30
CA TYR A 453 25.01 -0.39 12.82
C TYR A 453 25.80 -0.31 14.12
N LYS A 454 25.50 -1.20 15.07
CA LYS A 454 26.21 -1.24 16.37
C LYS A 454 27.70 -1.52 16.23
N LYS A 455 28.06 -2.36 15.25
CA LYS A 455 29.46 -2.74 15.03
C LYS A 455 30.23 -1.70 14.23
N TYR A 456 29.64 -1.11 13.21
CA TYR A 456 30.34 -0.30 12.22
C TYR A 456 29.93 1.17 12.20
N GLY A 457 28.85 1.54 12.87
CA GLY A 457 28.35 2.91 12.95
C GLY A 457 27.56 3.37 11.74
N LEU A 458 27.11 4.64 11.80
CA LEU A 458 26.18 5.23 10.84
C LEU A 458 26.76 5.36 9.43
N GLU A 459 28.01 5.81 9.33
CA GLU A 459 28.65 6.04 8.03
C GLU A 459 28.76 4.76 7.21
N LYS A 460 29.22 3.67 7.84
CA LYS A 460 29.29 2.37 7.16
C LYS A 460 27.90 1.79 6.87
N LEU A 461 26.94 1.98 7.76
CA LEU A 461 25.55 1.62 7.49
C LEU A 461 25.02 2.34 6.24
N TYR A 462 25.30 3.64 6.13
CA TYR A 462 24.91 4.43 4.96
C TYR A 462 25.55 3.90 3.68
N TYR A 463 26.87 3.70 3.65
CA TYR A 463 27.57 3.18 2.48
C TYR A 463 27.10 1.79 2.09
N TYR A 464 26.87 0.91 3.05
CA TYR A 464 26.34 -0.41 2.80
C TYR A 464 24.93 -0.35 2.22
N TRP A 465 24.07 0.48 2.79
CA TRP A 465 22.68 0.65 2.37
C TRP A 465 22.55 1.29 0.99
N CYS A 466 23.29 2.36 0.73
CA CYS A 466 23.25 3.09 -0.54
C CYS A 466 24.15 2.47 -1.62
N GLY A 467 25.04 1.57 -1.24
CA GLY A 467 25.89 0.83 -2.15
C GLY A 467 25.15 -0.30 -2.88
N LEU A 468 25.87 -1.34 -3.21
CA LEU A 468 25.33 -2.50 -3.95
C LEU A 468 24.42 -3.38 -3.06
N ASN A 469 24.62 -3.35 -1.75
CA ASN A 469 24.03 -4.26 -0.79
C ASN A 469 22.91 -3.60 0.00
N THR A 470 21.67 -3.92 -0.36
CA THR A 470 20.47 -3.36 0.30
C THR A 470 19.82 -4.31 1.31
N LEU A 471 20.41 -5.45 1.55
CA LEU A 471 19.93 -6.49 2.46
C LEU A 471 21.02 -6.84 3.46
N PHE A 472 20.62 -7.00 4.72
CA PHE A 472 21.49 -7.41 5.79
C PHE A 472 21.31 -8.91 6.02
N ASP A 473 22.33 -9.70 5.68
CA ASP A 473 22.29 -11.17 5.71
C ASP A 473 22.51 -11.75 7.11
N TYR A 474 22.00 -11.09 8.13
CA TYR A 474 22.10 -11.60 9.48
C TYR A 474 20.81 -12.32 9.87
N PRO A 475 20.84 -13.63 10.05
CA PRO A 475 19.72 -14.33 10.64
C PRO A 475 19.51 -13.87 12.08
N LEU A 476 18.29 -13.50 12.42
CA LEU A 476 17.89 -13.02 13.73
C LEU A 476 17.96 -14.02 14.85
N SER A 477 17.86 -15.26 14.51
CA SER A 477 17.83 -16.38 15.43
C SER A 477 18.19 -17.62 14.63
N LYS A 478 18.36 -18.75 15.35
CA LYS A 478 18.44 -20.08 14.75
C LYS A 478 17.25 -20.43 13.83
N ARG A 479 16.33 -19.48 13.60
CA ARG A 479 15.12 -19.67 12.82
C ARG A 479 15.04 -18.63 11.73
N SER A 480 14.83 -19.03 10.57
CA SER A 480 14.21 -18.39 9.42
C SER A 480 14.74 -17.04 8.93
N ILE A 481 15.33 -17.08 7.81
CA ILE A 481 15.14 -16.06 6.81
C ILE A 481 13.81 -16.39 6.13
N ASN A 482 12.75 -15.66 6.41
CA ASN A 482 11.51 -15.81 5.68
C ASN A 482 11.67 -15.20 4.29
N PHE A 483 11.42 -15.99 3.34
CA PHE A 483 11.57 -15.70 1.95
C PHE A 483 10.23 -15.21 1.40
N ILE A 484 10.07 -13.94 1.13
CA ILE A 484 8.83 -13.31 0.66
C ILE A 484 7.62 -13.73 1.50
N PRO A 485 7.43 -13.17 2.68
CA PRO A 485 6.44 -13.67 3.65
C PRO A 485 4.99 -13.63 3.17
N ASP A 486 4.64 -12.81 2.20
CA ASP A 486 3.26 -12.58 1.79
C ASP A 486 2.97 -12.91 0.33
N ARG A 487 3.89 -13.54 -0.36
CA ARG A 487 3.71 -13.87 -1.79
C ARG A 487 3.83 -15.37 -2.03
N PRO A 488 3.04 -15.90 -2.96
CA PRO A 488 3.21 -17.27 -3.40
C PRO A 488 4.61 -17.45 -3.96
N MET A 489 5.25 -18.50 -3.50
CA MET A 489 6.57 -18.89 -4.01
C MET A 489 6.44 -19.97 -5.06
N LEU A 490 7.48 -20.06 -5.85
CA LEU A 490 7.59 -21.13 -6.81
C LEU A 490 7.96 -22.42 -6.11
N ILE A 491 7.10 -23.40 -6.23
CA ILE A 491 7.36 -24.76 -5.88
C ILE A 491 7.44 -25.53 -7.18
N ASP A 492 8.33 -26.47 -7.30
CA ASP A 492 8.40 -27.32 -8.48
C ASP A 492 8.18 -26.49 -9.76
N THR A 493 8.96 -25.44 -9.88
CA THR A 493 8.88 -24.53 -11.01
C THR A 493 9.74 -25.07 -12.14
N TYR A 494 9.17 -25.12 -13.31
CA TYR A 494 9.89 -25.42 -14.52
C TYR A 494 9.54 -24.44 -15.61
N VAL A 495 10.49 -24.24 -16.50
CA VAL A 495 10.33 -23.51 -17.74
C VAL A 495 10.36 -24.54 -18.86
N ILE A 496 9.51 -24.41 -19.85
CA ILE A 496 9.59 -25.22 -21.05
C ILE A 496 10.38 -24.41 -22.08
N ASP A 497 11.51 -24.95 -22.52
CA ASP A 497 12.33 -24.31 -23.55
C ASP A 497 11.68 -24.41 -24.94
N ASP A 498 12.31 -23.79 -25.92
CA ASP A 498 11.84 -23.77 -27.32
C ASP A 498 11.74 -25.16 -27.96
N ASN A 499 12.38 -26.15 -27.35
CA ASN A 499 12.36 -27.55 -27.80
C ASN A 499 11.33 -28.40 -27.03
N GLY A 500 10.53 -27.78 -26.17
CA GLY A 500 9.53 -28.48 -25.36
C GLY A 500 10.10 -29.21 -24.14
N LYS A 501 11.38 -29.00 -23.80
CA LYS A 501 12.03 -29.63 -22.65
C LYS A 501 11.76 -28.86 -21.36
N ARG A 502 11.52 -29.58 -20.28
CA ARG A 502 11.36 -28.97 -18.94
C ARG A 502 12.70 -28.63 -18.33
N CYS A 503 12.90 -27.37 -18.01
CA CYS A 503 14.04 -26.85 -17.27
C CYS A 503 13.61 -26.46 -15.86
N HIS A 504 14.13 -27.13 -14.84
CA HIS A 504 13.83 -26.78 -13.45
C HIS A 504 14.67 -25.59 -13.00
N ILE A 505 14.02 -24.59 -12.42
CA ILE A 505 14.67 -23.35 -11.97
C ILE A 505 15.68 -23.63 -10.85
N HIS A 506 15.48 -24.70 -10.09
CA HIS A 506 16.35 -25.08 -8.96
C HIS A 506 17.63 -25.79 -9.38
N GLN A 507 17.76 -26.14 -10.64
CA GLN A 507 18.96 -26.81 -11.13
C GLN A 507 19.91 -25.79 -11.73
N ASN A 508 21.20 -25.99 -11.54
CA ASN A 508 22.24 -25.09 -12.03
C ASN A 508 22.33 -24.99 -13.57
N SER A 509 21.50 -25.73 -14.27
CA SER A 509 21.42 -25.71 -15.72
C SER A 509 19.97 -25.49 -16.13
N CYS A 510 19.61 -24.25 -16.40
CA CYS A 510 18.45 -23.97 -17.23
C CYS A 510 18.90 -24.05 -18.69
N GLU A 511 18.54 -25.11 -19.35
CA GLU A 511 18.68 -25.17 -20.81
C GLU A 511 17.81 -24.07 -21.40
N GLY A 512 18.41 -23.18 -22.20
CA GLY A 512 17.71 -22.04 -22.82
C GLY A 512 17.96 -20.67 -22.18
N ILE A 513 18.59 -20.61 -20.99
CA ILE A 513 19.11 -19.37 -20.41
C ILE A 513 20.61 -19.52 -20.28
N SER A 514 21.36 -18.55 -20.82
CA SER A 514 22.81 -18.63 -20.73
C SER A 514 23.24 -18.62 -19.26
N GLU A 515 24.24 -19.40 -18.93
CA GLU A 515 24.82 -19.43 -17.57
C GLU A 515 25.29 -18.03 -17.15
N LYS A 516 25.69 -17.20 -18.11
CA LYS A 516 26.09 -15.81 -17.93
C LYS A 516 24.90 -14.94 -17.49
N ASP A 517 23.74 -15.09 -18.12
CA ASP A 517 22.55 -14.31 -17.77
C ASP A 517 21.98 -14.75 -16.41
N CYS A 518 22.02 -16.04 -16.12
CA CYS A 518 21.65 -16.59 -14.83
C CYS A 518 22.61 -16.08 -13.73
N GLY A 519 23.91 -16.10 -13.98
CA GLY A 519 24.93 -15.57 -13.07
C GLY A 519 24.79 -14.07 -12.84
N TYR A 520 24.53 -13.29 -13.88
CA TYR A 520 24.30 -11.85 -13.79
C TYR A 520 23.08 -11.52 -12.91
N LEU A 521 21.97 -12.20 -13.13
CA LEU A 521 20.75 -11.98 -12.36
C LEU A 521 20.91 -12.38 -10.89
N LEU A 522 21.63 -13.43 -10.60
CA LEU A 522 21.97 -13.86 -9.24
C LEU A 522 22.93 -12.89 -8.56
N SER A 523 23.92 -12.37 -9.28
CA SER A 523 24.92 -11.45 -8.75
C SER A 523 24.44 -9.99 -8.62
N SER A 524 23.35 -9.63 -9.27
CA SER A 524 22.81 -8.25 -9.20
C SER A 524 22.11 -7.92 -7.88
N TYR A 525 21.97 -8.88 -6.97
CA TYR A 525 21.43 -8.71 -5.62
C TYR A 525 22.30 -9.44 -4.62
N ASP A 526 22.56 -8.77 -3.53
CA ASP A 526 23.35 -9.32 -2.44
C ASP A 526 22.59 -10.36 -1.61
N ASN A 527 21.31 -10.56 -1.89
CA ASN A 527 20.53 -11.61 -1.31
C ASN A 527 20.16 -12.65 -2.36
N PRO A 528 20.56 -13.91 -2.16
CA PRO A 528 20.31 -15.01 -3.10
C PRO A 528 18.84 -15.21 -3.42
N TYR A 529 17.97 -14.89 -2.45
CA TYR A 529 16.52 -15.07 -2.62
C TYR A 529 15.92 -14.05 -3.56
N HIS A 530 16.35 -12.80 -3.43
CA HIS A 530 15.95 -11.76 -4.36
C HIS A 530 16.40 -12.05 -5.77
N SER A 531 17.62 -12.53 -5.92
CA SER A 531 18.18 -12.92 -7.21
C SER A 531 17.40 -14.06 -7.84
N LEU A 532 17.06 -15.08 -7.05
CA LEU A 532 16.28 -16.21 -7.51
C LEU A 532 14.88 -15.80 -7.99
N ILE A 533 14.19 -14.94 -7.23
CA ILE A 533 12.87 -14.45 -7.61
C ILE A 533 12.95 -13.57 -8.83
N ARG A 534 13.94 -12.70 -8.91
CA ARG A 534 14.13 -11.83 -10.06
C ARG A 534 14.47 -12.62 -11.31
N TRP A 535 15.33 -13.61 -11.18
CA TRP A 535 15.64 -14.54 -12.26
C TRP A 535 14.38 -15.26 -12.74
N TYR A 536 13.55 -15.72 -11.83
CA TYR A 536 12.25 -16.28 -12.16
C TYR A 536 11.36 -15.29 -12.92
N TYR A 537 11.22 -14.06 -12.45
CA TYR A 537 10.46 -13.03 -13.15
C TYR A 537 11.05 -12.69 -14.51
N TYR A 538 12.36 -12.66 -14.61
CA TYR A 538 13.04 -12.45 -15.89
C TYR A 538 12.72 -13.59 -16.87
N CYS A 539 12.85 -14.82 -16.44
CA CYS A 539 12.55 -15.99 -17.27
C CYS A 539 11.10 -16.04 -17.74
N THR A 540 10.16 -15.58 -16.89
CA THR A 540 8.73 -15.68 -17.16
C THR A 540 8.13 -14.45 -17.83
N ILE A 541 8.62 -13.26 -17.52
CA ILE A 541 7.99 -12.00 -17.95
C ILE A 541 8.78 -11.31 -19.06
N ALA A 542 10.09 -11.30 -18.98
CA ALA A 542 10.92 -10.53 -19.92
C ALA A 542 11.27 -11.31 -21.19
N GLY A 543 11.16 -12.61 -21.14
CA GLY A 543 11.90 -13.25 -22.14
C GLY A 543 11.15 -13.98 -23.19
N ASN A 544 10.24 -14.77 -22.90
CA ASN A 544 9.80 -15.69 -23.92
C ASN A 544 8.35 -16.10 -23.70
N LYS A 545 7.50 -15.72 -24.61
CA LYS A 545 6.11 -16.18 -24.72
C LYS A 545 5.97 -17.73 -24.80
N LYS A 546 7.10 -18.43 -24.90
CA LYS A 546 7.17 -19.89 -25.02
C LYS A 546 7.47 -20.62 -23.72
N HIS A 547 7.77 -19.89 -22.63
CA HIS A 547 8.05 -20.52 -21.34
C HIS A 547 6.79 -20.70 -20.51
N THR A 548 6.55 -21.92 -20.06
CA THR A 548 5.50 -22.25 -19.10
C THR A 548 6.11 -22.63 -17.76
N PHE A 549 5.45 -22.24 -16.69
CA PHE A 549 5.91 -22.49 -15.32
C PHE A 549 4.73 -22.88 -14.43
N LYS A 550 5.05 -23.61 -13.37
CA LYS A 550 4.11 -23.95 -12.31
C LYS A 550 4.43 -23.15 -11.07
N ILE A 551 3.45 -22.41 -10.56
CA ILE A 551 3.59 -21.60 -9.35
C ILE A 551 3.04 -22.36 -8.16
N CYS A 552 3.79 -22.39 -7.07
CA CYS A 552 3.29 -22.79 -5.78
C CYS A 552 2.79 -21.58 -5.01
N MET A 553 1.66 -21.74 -4.37
CA MET A 553 1.05 -20.74 -3.51
C MET A 553 1.51 -20.83 -2.04
N LYS A 554 2.46 -21.68 -1.74
CA LYS A 554 2.96 -21.94 -0.38
C LYS A 554 4.21 -21.13 -0.08
N PRO A 555 4.26 -20.37 1.00
CA PRO A 555 5.48 -19.68 1.42
C PRO A 555 6.54 -20.69 1.87
N HIS A 556 7.80 -20.30 1.71
CA HIS A 556 8.95 -21.06 2.21
C HIS A 556 9.70 -20.31 3.27
N SER A 557 10.38 -21.06 4.10
CA SER A 557 11.36 -20.53 5.05
C SER A 557 12.66 -21.30 4.90
N ILE A 558 13.77 -20.57 4.82
CA ILE A 558 15.10 -21.13 4.98
C ILE A 558 15.47 -20.96 6.45
N VAL A 559 15.89 -22.06 7.05
CA VAL A 559 16.36 -22.07 8.41
C VAL A 559 17.85 -22.35 8.40
N ILE A 560 18.62 -21.52 9.10
CA ILE A 560 20.05 -21.70 9.28
C ILE A 560 20.24 -22.12 10.74
N ASP A 561 20.59 -23.38 10.93
CA ASP A 561 20.94 -23.92 12.24
C ASP A 561 22.46 -23.77 12.46
N ASN A 562 22.87 -23.59 13.70
CA ASN A 562 24.28 -23.46 14.09
C ASN A 562 25.08 -22.43 13.24
N PRO A 563 24.60 -21.18 13.09
CA PRO A 563 25.28 -20.20 12.27
C PRO A 563 26.64 -19.83 12.87
N VAL A 564 27.65 -19.81 12.03
CA VAL A 564 29.01 -19.34 12.37
C VAL A 564 29.25 -18.04 11.63
N TYR A 565 29.71 -17.05 12.37
CA TYR A 565 30.01 -15.71 11.83
C TYR A 565 31.51 -15.46 11.89
N ASP A 566 32.03 -14.68 10.93
CA ASP A 566 33.39 -14.14 11.04
C ASP A 566 33.49 -13.04 12.08
N ASP A 567 34.73 -12.56 12.28
CA ASP A 567 35.02 -11.46 13.24
C ASP A 567 34.30 -10.16 12.84
N ASP A 568 33.91 -10.03 11.57
CA ASP A 568 33.15 -8.92 11.02
C ASP A 568 31.63 -9.12 11.10
N GLY A 569 31.18 -10.25 11.60
CA GLY A 569 29.77 -10.57 11.81
C GLY A 569 29.04 -11.03 10.54
N TYR A 570 29.76 -11.40 9.50
CA TYR A 570 29.17 -12.04 8.31
C TYR A 570 29.01 -13.53 8.53
N LEU A 571 27.95 -14.09 8.02
CA LEU A 571 27.69 -15.53 8.10
C LEU A 571 28.70 -16.30 7.23
N ILE A 572 29.56 -17.10 7.86
CA ILE A 572 30.55 -17.95 7.18
C ILE A 572 29.96 -19.31 6.84
N SER A 573 29.23 -19.91 7.79
CA SER A 573 28.64 -21.24 7.61
C SER A 573 27.46 -21.46 8.55
N GLY A 574 26.69 -22.51 8.27
CA GLY A 574 25.55 -22.96 9.07
C GLY A 574 24.87 -24.13 8.38
N ASP A 575 24.15 -24.92 9.15
CA ASP A 575 23.35 -26.01 8.61
C ASP A 575 22.07 -25.45 8.01
N ILE A 576 21.93 -25.55 6.68
CA ILE A 576 20.78 -25.00 5.97
C ILE A 576 19.74 -26.08 5.76
N ARG A 577 18.52 -25.83 6.22
CA ARG A 577 17.36 -26.64 5.88
C ARG A 577 16.22 -25.78 5.32
N VAL A 578 15.41 -26.37 4.48
CA VAL A 578 14.22 -25.73 3.93
C VAL A 578 13.00 -26.35 4.55
N GLU A 579 12.18 -25.53 5.18
CA GLU A 579 10.86 -25.96 5.64
C GLU A 579 9.92 -26.04 4.44
N ASP A 580 9.08 -27.06 4.40
CA ASP A 580 8.16 -27.39 3.31
C ASP A 580 8.76 -28.04 2.04
N GLY A 581 9.98 -28.53 2.11
CA GLY A 581 10.54 -29.44 1.11
C GLY A 581 11.06 -28.81 -0.17
N TYR A 582 11.29 -27.49 -0.19
CA TYR A 582 11.79 -26.81 -1.38
C TYR A 582 13.29 -26.56 -1.32
N VAL A 583 13.92 -26.92 -2.41
CA VAL A 583 15.36 -26.88 -2.54
C VAL A 583 15.78 -25.57 -3.20
N ILE A 584 15.89 -24.52 -2.42
CA ILE A 584 16.67 -23.34 -2.77
C ILE A 584 18.11 -23.48 -2.24
N ASN A 585 18.38 -24.54 -1.52
CA ASN A 585 19.59 -24.82 -0.75
C ASN A 585 20.88 -24.57 -1.53
N LYS A 586 20.96 -25.06 -2.76
CA LYS A 586 22.20 -24.93 -3.55
C LYS A 586 22.59 -23.47 -3.82
N TYR A 587 21.62 -22.59 -3.93
CA TYR A 587 21.88 -21.17 -4.12
C TYR A 587 22.21 -20.49 -2.79
N ALA A 588 21.49 -20.84 -1.74
CA ALA A 588 21.77 -20.37 -0.39
C ALA A 588 23.17 -20.81 0.06
N GLU A 589 23.52 -22.09 -0.10
CA GLU A 589 24.85 -22.62 0.21
C GLU A 589 25.96 -21.90 -0.60
N LYS A 590 25.76 -21.70 -1.90
CA LYS A 590 26.74 -21.01 -2.75
C LYS A 590 26.95 -19.55 -2.35
N MET A 591 25.93 -18.89 -1.81
CA MET A 591 26.02 -17.48 -1.40
C MET A 591 26.52 -17.33 0.04
N LEU A 592 26.24 -18.32 0.89
CA LEU A 592 26.78 -18.36 2.24
C LEU A 592 28.24 -18.80 2.29
N SER A 593 28.73 -19.46 1.22
CA SER A 593 30.14 -19.86 1.09
C SER A 593 31.02 -18.81 0.41
N LYS A 594 30.47 -17.70 -0.01
CA LYS A 594 31.17 -16.51 -0.52
C LYS A 594 31.28 -15.44 0.54
#